data_dd0bd5982a741dc6572df0f4d636188f
#
_entry.id   dd0bd5982a741dc6572df0f4d636188f
#
_cell.length_a   1.000
_cell.length_b   1.000
_cell.length_c   1.000
_cell.angle_alpha   90.00
_cell.angle_beta   90.00
_cell.angle_gamma   90.00
#
_symmetry.space_group_name_H-M   'P 1'
#
loop_
_entity.id
_entity.type
_entity.pdbx_description
1 polymer ?
#
loop_
_entity_poly.entity_id
_entity_poly.type
_entity_poly.pdbx_seq_one_letter_code
_entity_poly.pdbx_strand_id
1 'polypeptide(L)'
;MEEQKNETAKTNSSKDTTPKVTGIGGIFFFSDNPKETKEWYKQNLGLETNDYGSTFESRNVNKPDEINKLQWSLFKTGSKYFEPSKKDFMINYRVQNIEGLVKKLKKNGTTILDSIATFDYGKFVHILDPEGNKIELWEPIDSVRKIK
;
A
#
# COMPACT_ATOMS: atom_id res chain seq x y z
N MET A 1 36.12 14.04 -2.31
CA MET A 1 35.40 13.09 -1.43
C MET A 1 34.49 13.79 -0.46
N GLU A 2 35.02 14.76 0.25
CA GLU A 2 34.21 15.51 1.22
C GLU A 2 33.07 16.26 0.56
N GLU A 3 33.32 16.81 -0.63
CA GLU A 3 32.28 17.54 -1.34
C GLU A 3 31.07 16.66 -1.63
N GLN A 4 31.35 15.41 -1.97
CA GLN A 4 30.28 14.46 -2.28
C GLN A 4 29.40 14.22 -1.08
N LYS A 5 29.99 14.12 0.10
CA LYS A 5 29.22 13.92 1.32
C LYS A 5 28.34 15.11 1.60
N ASN A 6 28.85 16.33 1.39
CA ASN A 6 28.09 17.54 1.63
C ASN A 6 26.93 17.61 0.65
N GLU A 7 27.15 17.26 -0.61
CA GLU A 7 26.09 17.24 -1.59
C GLU A 7 25.01 16.25 -1.22
N THR A 8 25.41 15.08 -0.74
CA THR A 8 24.45 14.08 -0.32
C THR A 8 23.58 14.60 0.81
N ALA A 9 24.17 15.28 1.77
CA ALA A 9 23.42 15.85 2.87
C ALA A 9 22.41 16.90 2.40
N LYS A 10 22.79 17.74 1.45
CA LYS A 10 21.89 18.74 0.88
C LYS A 10 20.75 18.07 0.12
N THR A 11 21.07 17.04 -0.65
CA THR A 11 20.07 16.29 -1.41
C THR A 11 19.06 15.66 -0.48
N ASN A 12 19.51 15.15 0.67
CA ASN A 12 18.63 14.50 1.63
C ASN A 12 17.61 15.46 2.23
N SER A 13 17.86 16.76 2.20
CA SER A 13 16.91 17.74 2.67
C SER A 13 15.79 17.98 1.64
N SER A 14 15.96 17.53 0.42
CA SER A 14 14.98 17.69 -0.63
C SER A 14 13.98 16.55 -0.58
N LYS A 15 12.71 16.88 -0.83
CA LYS A 15 11.66 15.87 -0.86
C LYS A 15 11.77 15.08 -2.17
N ASP A 16 11.82 13.78 -2.06
CA ASP A 16 11.80 12.89 -3.22
C ASP A 16 10.36 12.74 -3.70
N THR A 17 10.09 13.21 -4.92
CA THR A 17 8.76 13.13 -5.52
C THR A 17 8.71 12.16 -6.69
N THR A 18 9.71 11.29 -6.83
CA THR A 18 9.74 10.29 -7.90
C THR A 18 8.50 9.42 -7.80
N PRO A 19 7.70 9.28 -8.87
CA PRO A 19 6.53 8.39 -8.85
C PRO A 19 6.99 6.95 -8.79
N LYS A 20 6.72 6.29 -7.67
CA LYS A 20 7.17 4.90 -7.51
C LYS A 20 6.50 4.23 -6.32
N VAL A 21 6.55 2.91 -6.33
CA VAL A 21 6.21 2.08 -5.17
C VAL A 21 7.27 2.27 -4.09
N THR A 22 6.81 2.41 -2.86
CA THR A 22 7.69 2.57 -1.69
C THR A 22 7.59 1.42 -0.70
N GLY A 23 6.60 0.54 -0.86
CA GLY A 23 6.44 -0.60 0.03
C GLY A 23 5.12 -1.31 -0.21
N ILE A 24 4.85 -2.28 0.64
CA ILE A 24 3.56 -2.99 0.64
C ILE A 24 2.64 -2.27 1.62
N GLY A 25 1.44 -1.92 1.16
CA GLY A 25 0.47 -1.23 1.99
C GLY A 25 -0.68 -2.10 2.45
N GLY A 26 -0.89 -3.25 1.78
CA GLY A 26 -1.96 -4.13 2.18
C GLY A 26 -1.88 -5.48 1.52
N ILE A 27 -2.38 -6.49 2.21
CA ILE A 27 -2.50 -7.85 1.72
C ILE A 27 -3.95 -8.26 1.94
N PHE A 28 -4.66 -8.52 0.85
CA PHE A 28 -6.07 -8.85 0.88
C PHE A 28 -6.28 -10.19 0.21
N PHE A 29 -7.07 -11.07 0.83
CA PHE A 29 -7.32 -12.37 0.21
C PHE A 29 -8.68 -12.91 0.63
N PHE A 30 -9.17 -13.89 -0.14
CA PHE A 30 -10.49 -14.44 0.08
C PHE A 30 -10.52 -15.40 1.26
N SER A 31 -11.67 -15.41 1.92
CA SER A 31 -11.99 -16.39 2.94
C SER A 31 -13.47 -16.73 2.78
N ASP A 32 -13.79 -18.02 2.88
CA ASP A 32 -15.19 -18.44 2.82
C ASP A 32 -15.96 -17.96 4.04
N ASN A 33 -15.27 -17.80 5.17
CA ASN A 33 -15.87 -17.29 6.38
C ASN A 33 -14.86 -16.36 7.08
N PRO A 34 -14.83 -15.08 6.69
CA PRO A 34 -13.83 -14.15 7.22
C PRO A 34 -13.84 -14.02 8.73
N LYS A 35 -15.02 -14.02 9.35
CA LYS A 35 -15.13 -13.88 10.80
C LYS A 35 -14.45 -15.05 11.51
N GLU A 36 -14.75 -16.26 11.07
CA GLU A 36 -14.20 -17.48 11.66
C GLU A 36 -12.70 -17.59 11.40
N THR A 37 -12.27 -17.25 10.20
CA THR A 37 -10.86 -17.29 9.84
C THR A 37 -10.06 -16.26 10.63
N LYS A 38 -10.58 -15.05 10.81
CA LYS A 38 -9.91 -14.05 11.65
C LYS A 38 -9.74 -14.55 13.08
N GLU A 39 -10.77 -15.19 13.61
CA GLU A 39 -10.71 -15.74 14.97
C GLU A 39 -9.63 -16.80 15.09
N TRP A 40 -9.49 -17.65 14.07
CA TRP A 40 -8.42 -18.64 14.02
C TRP A 40 -7.04 -17.97 14.10
N TYR A 41 -6.83 -16.92 13.30
CA TYR A 41 -5.55 -16.19 13.31
C TYR A 41 -5.28 -15.57 14.69
N LYS A 42 -6.32 -15.03 15.30
CA LYS A 42 -6.18 -14.42 16.61
C LYS A 42 -5.81 -15.46 17.67
N GLN A 43 -6.54 -16.57 17.69
CA GLN A 43 -6.33 -17.59 18.72
C GLN A 43 -5.02 -18.35 18.55
N ASN A 44 -4.60 -18.60 17.30
CA ASN A 44 -3.46 -19.46 17.05
C ASN A 44 -2.17 -18.69 16.78
N LEU A 45 -2.26 -17.49 16.21
CA LEU A 45 -1.10 -16.71 15.86
C LEU A 45 -0.99 -15.40 16.65
N GLY A 46 -1.92 -15.13 17.52
CA GLY A 46 -1.91 -13.90 18.31
C GLY A 46 -2.14 -12.65 17.49
N LEU A 47 -2.73 -12.78 16.31
CA LEU A 47 -2.99 -11.63 15.45
C LEU A 47 -4.14 -10.81 16.02
N GLU A 48 -3.90 -9.53 16.26
CA GLU A 48 -4.94 -8.63 16.75
C GLU A 48 -5.80 -8.18 15.59
N THR A 49 -7.11 -8.48 15.65
CA THR A 49 -8.01 -8.20 14.54
C THR A 49 -9.19 -7.36 14.99
N ASN A 50 -9.75 -6.62 14.02
CA ASN A 50 -11.00 -5.89 14.19
C ASN A 50 -11.88 -6.19 12.96
N ASP A 51 -12.96 -5.42 12.80
CA ASP A 51 -13.89 -5.65 11.69
C ASP A 51 -13.23 -5.50 10.32
N TYR A 52 -12.12 -4.75 10.24
CA TYR A 52 -11.43 -4.48 8.97
C TYR A 52 -10.23 -5.39 8.74
N GLY A 53 -9.86 -6.20 9.72
CA GLY A 53 -8.70 -7.07 9.63
C GLY A 53 -7.67 -6.75 10.69
N SER A 54 -6.44 -6.59 10.28
CA SER A 54 -5.33 -6.27 11.20
C SER A 54 -4.43 -5.21 10.55
N THR A 55 -3.78 -4.41 11.38
CA THR A 55 -2.86 -3.38 10.89
C THR A 55 -1.50 -3.60 11.51
N PHE A 56 -0.47 -3.68 10.67
CA PHE A 56 0.92 -3.77 11.10
C PHE A 56 1.57 -2.41 10.94
N GLU A 57 2.34 -2.00 11.94
CA GLU A 57 3.06 -0.73 11.90
C GLU A 57 4.55 -0.98 11.88
N SER A 58 5.26 -0.16 11.11
CA SER A 58 6.71 -0.20 11.06
C SER A 58 7.25 1.21 10.81
N ARG A 59 8.51 1.41 11.16
CA ARG A 59 9.14 2.69 10.87
C ARG A 59 9.72 2.66 9.46
N ASN A 60 9.55 3.77 8.76
CA ASN A 60 10.15 3.94 7.45
C ASN A 60 11.66 3.99 7.59
N VAL A 61 12.37 3.18 6.83
CA VAL A 61 13.84 3.10 6.92
C VAL A 61 14.50 4.42 6.55
N ASN A 62 13.93 5.10 5.55
CA ASN A 62 14.50 6.35 5.04
C ASN A 62 13.98 7.58 5.77
N LYS A 63 12.87 7.44 6.49
CA LYS A 63 12.22 8.52 7.25
C LYS A 63 11.77 7.96 8.59
N PRO A 64 12.70 7.77 9.54
CA PRO A 64 12.40 6.99 10.76
C PRO A 64 11.31 7.54 11.65
N ASP A 65 10.98 8.83 11.55
CA ASP A 65 9.85 9.40 12.29
C ASP A 65 8.51 9.02 11.68
N GLU A 66 8.49 8.53 10.44
CA GLU A 66 7.28 8.17 9.73
C GLU A 66 6.87 6.74 10.05
N ILE A 67 5.62 6.56 10.45
CA ILE A 67 5.06 5.24 10.75
C ILE A 67 4.27 4.77 9.52
N ASN A 68 4.71 3.66 8.95
CA ASN A 68 4.07 3.06 7.79
C ASN A 68 3.15 1.95 8.25
N LYS A 69 1.95 1.92 7.71
CA LYS A 69 0.94 0.91 8.06
C LYS A 69 0.76 -0.06 6.91
N LEU A 70 0.56 -1.32 7.26
CA LEU A 70 0.22 -2.38 6.31
C LEU A 70 -1.09 -2.99 6.79
N GLN A 71 -2.10 -2.98 5.93
CA GLN A 71 -3.41 -3.53 6.25
C GLN A 71 -3.49 -4.99 5.78
N TRP A 72 -3.88 -5.87 6.68
CA TRP A 72 -4.15 -7.27 6.39
C TRP A 72 -5.66 -7.47 6.51
N SER A 73 -6.30 -7.92 5.44
CA SER A 73 -7.76 -8.03 5.43
C SER A 73 -8.22 -9.26 4.69
N LEU A 74 -9.28 -9.88 5.21
CA LEU A 74 -9.97 -10.98 4.55
C LEU A 74 -11.22 -10.44 3.87
N PHE A 75 -11.44 -10.89 2.65
CA PHE A 75 -12.64 -10.58 1.89
C PHE A 75 -13.44 -11.85 1.69
N LYS A 76 -14.75 -11.76 1.71
CA LYS A 76 -15.59 -12.92 1.44
C LYS A 76 -15.29 -13.45 0.05
N THR A 77 -15.12 -14.76 -0.06
CA THR A 77 -14.90 -15.42 -1.35
C THR A 77 -15.95 -14.96 -2.36
N GLY A 78 -15.50 -14.57 -3.53
CA GLY A 78 -16.39 -14.06 -4.57
C GLY A 78 -16.67 -12.58 -4.47
N SER A 79 -16.05 -11.86 -3.56
CA SER A 79 -16.17 -10.40 -3.48
C SER A 79 -15.79 -9.78 -4.82
N LYS A 80 -16.58 -8.82 -5.26
CA LYS A 80 -16.34 -8.14 -6.53
C LYS A 80 -15.22 -7.12 -6.47
N TYR A 81 -14.71 -6.87 -5.27
CA TYR A 81 -13.67 -5.86 -5.10
C TYR A 81 -12.40 -6.20 -5.88
N PHE A 82 -12.12 -7.51 -6.06
CA PHE A 82 -10.91 -7.93 -6.78
C PHE A 82 -11.13 -8.00 -8.29
N GLU A 83 -12.37 -7.85 -8.77
CA GLU A 83 -12.63 -7.89 -10.21
C GLU A 83 -11.98 -6.72 -10.93
N PRO A 84 -11.50 -6.89 -12.17
CA PRO A 84 -11.70 -8.06 -13.03
C PRO A 84 -10.65 -9.18 -12.84
N SER A 85 -9.80 -9.11 -11.82
CA SER A 85 -8.85 -10.19 -11.53
C SER A 85 -9.63 -11.45 -11.15
N LYS A 86 -9.09 -12.59 -11.53
CA LYS A 86 -9.64 -13.90 -11.16
C LYS A 86 -8.84 -14.56 -10.05
N LYS A 87 -7.91 -13.83 -9.46
CA LYS A 87 -7.11 -14.33 -8.35
C LYS A 87 -7.85 -14.16 -7.04
N ASP A 88 -7.47 -14.97 -6.06
CA ASP A 88 -8.09 -14.97 -4.74
C ASP A 88 -7.44 -13.97 -3.79
N PHE A 89 -6.60 -13.10 -4.32
CA PHE A 89 -5.88 -12.10 -3.52
C PHE A 89 -5.72 -10.80 -4.30
N MET A 90 -5.43 -9.74 -3.56
CA MET A 90 -5.04 -8.46 -4.14
C MET A 90 -3.99 -7.83 -3.23
N ILE A 91 -2.94 -7.29 -3.83
CA ILE A 91 -1.89 -6.60 -3.11
C ILE A 91 -2.09 -5.10 -3.26
N ASN A 92 -1.98 -4.39 -2.14
CA ASN A 92 -1.95 -2.93 -2.12
C ASN A 92 -0.50 -2.50 -1.99
N TYR A 93 -0.06 -1.61 -2.86
CA TYR A 93 1.29 -1.05 -2.81
C TYR A 93 1.25 0.39 -2.36
N ARG A 94 2.08 0.73 -1.40
CA ARG A 94 2.28 2.12 -0.99
C ARG A 94 3.08 2.80 -2.09
N VAL A 95 2.66 4.00 -2.47
CA VAL A 95 3.33 4.76 -3.54
C VAL A 95 3.54 6.19 -3.08
N GLN A 96 4.47 6.87 -3.75
CA GLN A 96 4.61 8.31 -3.64
C GLN A 96 4.31 8.93 -4.98
N ASN A 97 3.75 10.13 -4.98
CA ASN A 97 3.38 10.90 -6.17
C ASN A 97 2.46 10.08 -7.08
N ILE A 98 1.29 9.73 -6.57
CA ILE A 98 0.34 8.88 -7.29
C ILE A 98 -0.13 9.52 -8.60
N GLU A 99 -0.27 10.85 -8.63
CA GLU A 99 -0.66 11.55 -9.87
C GLU A 99 0.40 11.37 -10.96
N GLY A 100 1.65 11.54 -10.59
CA GLY A 100 2.75 11.32 -11.54
C GLY A 100 2.85 9.87 -11.96
N LEU A 101 2.59 8.95 -11.02
CA LEU A 101 2.61 7.53 -11.32
C LEU A 101 1.52 7.15 -12.33
N VAL A 102 0.31 7.67 -12.14
CA VAL A 102 -0.78 7.41 -13.09
C VAL A 102 -0.45 7.94 -14.47
N LYS A 103 0.16 9.13 -14.56
CA LYS A 103 0.60 9.66 -15.87
C LYS A 103 1.58 8.72 -16.52
N LYS A 104 2.56 8.23 -15.77
CA LYS A 104 3.56 7.30 -16.26
C LYS A 104 2.91 6.00 -16.75
N LEU A 105 1.97 5.47 -15.98
CA LEU A 105 1.28 4.23 -16.31
C LEU A 105 0.46 4.39 -17.58
N LYS A 106 -0.25 5.50 -17.73
CA LYS A 106 -1.00 5.79 -18.95
C LYS A 106 -0.08 5.85 -20.17
N LYS A 107 1.06 6.54 -20.04
CA LYS A 107 2.01 6.63 -21.11
C LYS A 107 2.55 5.26 -21.52
N ASN A 108 2.71 4.37 -20.55
CA ASN A 108 3.23 3.03 -20.79
C ASN A 108 2.15 2.03 -21.23
N GLY A 109 0.90 2.46 -21.37
CA GLY A 109 -0.18 1.59 -21.85
C GLY A 109 -0.75 0.67 -20.80
N THR A 110 -0.51 0.92 -19.52
CA THR A 110 -1.06 0.10 -18.43
C THR A 110 -2.58 0.28 -18.35
N THR A 111 -3.28 -0.81 -18.12
CA THR A 111 -4.74 -0.78 -17.91
C THR A 111 -5.03 -0.18 -16.54
N ILE A 112 -5.68 0.98 -16.53
CA ILE A 112 -6.10 1.65 -15.31
C ILE A 112 -7.59 1.45 -15.19
N LEU A 113 -8.03 0.93 -14.03
CA LEU A 113 -9.41 0.49 -13.85
C LEU A 113 -10.34 1.58 -13.36
N ASP A 114 -9.81 2.62 -12.70
CA ASP A 114 -10.63 3.70 -12.16
C ASP A 114 -9.80 4.98 -12.09
N SER A 115 -10.36 6.02 -11.50
CA SER A 115 -9.65 7.28 -11.31
C SER A 115 -9.19 7.39 -9.86
N ILE A 116 -8.25 8.29 -9.61
CA ILE A 116 -7.73 8.51 -8.26
C ILE A 116 -8.86 8.98 -7.35
N ALA A 117 -9.08 8.24 -6.27
CA ALA A 117 -10.04 8.60 -5.24
C ALA A 117 -9.28 9.10 -4.02
N THR A 118 -9.79 10.18 -3.42
CA THR A 118 -9.12 10.81 -2.27
C THR A 118 -9.99 10.65 -1.02
N PHE A 119 -9.34 10.18 0.05
CA PHE A 119 -9.97 9.99 1.35
C PHE A 119 -9.06 10.58 2.44
N ASP A 120 -9.55 10.62 3.67
CA ASP A 120 -8.78 11.13 4.80
C ASP A 120 -7.47 10.37 5.01
N TYR A 121 -7.45 9.11 4.64
CA TYR A 121 -6.29 8.23 4.85
C TYR A 121 -5.45 8.05 3.59
N GLY A 122 -5.70 8.83 2.54
CA GLY A 122 -4.84 8.84 1.36
C GLY A 122 -5.59 8.76 0.06
N LYS A 123 -4.84 8.53 -1.00
CA LYS A 123 -5.35 8.45 -2.36
C LYS A 123 -5.17 7.04 -2.90
N PHE A 124 -6.14 6.60 -3.70
CA PHE A 124 -6.16 5.22 -4.23
C PHE A 124 -6.47 5.22 -5.71
N VAL A 125 -5.89 4.26 -6.43
CA VAL A 125 -6.25 3.94 -7.80
C VAL A 125 -5.99 2.46 -8.04
N HIS A 126 -6.73 1.85 -8.95
CA HIS A 126 -6.58 0.43 -9.26
C HIS A 126 -6.11 0.25 -10.69
N ILE A 127 -5.23 -0.71 -10.88
CA ILE A 127 -4.65 -1.04 -12.18
C ILE A 127 -4.59 -2.56 -12.34
N LEU A 128 -4.26 -3.01 -13.55
CA LEU A 128 -3.96 -4.42 -13.81
C LEU A 128 -2.49 -4.55 -14.17
N ASP A 129 -1.85 -5.60 -13.65
CA ASP A 129 -0.52 -5.96 -14.10
C ASP A 129 -0.61 -6.81 -15.38
N PRO A 130 0.53 -7.19 -16.01
CA PRO A 130 0.48 -7.95 -17.26
C PRO A 130 -0.19 -9.32 -17.15
N GLU A 131 -0.31 -9.86 -15.94
CA GLU A 131 -0.92 -11.17 -15.71
C GLU A 131 -2.40 -11.06 -15.32
N GLY A 132 -2.94 -9.83 -15.35
CA GLY A 132 -4.34 -9.61 -14.98
C GLY A 132 -4.58 -9.55 -13.48
N ASN A 133 -3.54 -9.44 -12.68
CA ASN A 133 -3.71 -9.22 -11.24
C ASN A 133 -4.15 -7.78 -11.01
N LYS A 134 -5.21 -7.60 -10.23
CA LYS A 134 -5.61 -6.26 -9.82
C LYS A 134 -4.67 -5.78 -8.71
N ILE A 135 -4.20 -4.57 -8.88
CA ILE A 135 -3.30 -3.92 -7.94
C ILE A 135 -3.98 -2.68 -7.42
N GLU A 136 -3.93 -2.49 -6.11
CA GLU A 136 -4.36 -1.24 -5.50
C GLU A 136 -3.12 -0.40 -5.19
N LEU A 137 -3.09 0.83 -5.71
CA LEU A 137 -2.02 1.78 -5.43
C LEU A 137 -2.55 2.77 -4.41
N TRP A 138 -1.76 3.03 -3.38
CA TRP A 138 -2.17 3.87 -2.25
C TRP A 138 -1.07 4.85 -1.91
N GLU A 139 -1.38 6.14 -2.04
CA GLU A 139 -0.51 7.18 -1.52
C GLU A 139 -1.04 7.57 -0.15
N PRO A 140 -0.45 7.05 0.94
CA PRO A 140 -1.03 7.22 2.27
C PRO A 140 -0.73 8.57 2.88
N ILE A 141 -1.53 8.91 3.89
CA ILE A 141 -1.21 9.99 4.82
C ILE A 141 -0.74 9.30 6.08
N ASP A 142 0.59 9.28 6.27
CA ASP A 142 1.20 8.55 7.38
C ASP A 142 1.30 9.41 8.62
N SER A 143 1.17 8.76 9.77
CA SER A 143 1.41 9.42 11.03
C SER A 143 2.92 9.54 11.28
N VAL A 144 3.29 10.55 12.06
CA VAL A 144 4.69 10.79 12.40
C VAL A 144 4.84 10.69 13.91
N ARG A 145 5.81 9.89 14.36
CA ARG A 145 6.15 9.76 15.78
C ARG A 145 7.64 10.00 15.93
N LYS A 146 7.96 11.00 16.73
CA LYS A 146 9.37 11.33 16.96
C LYS A 146 10.10 10.18 17.62
N ILE A 147 11.34 9.98 17.21
CA ILE A 147 12.25 9.03 17.85
C ILE A 147 12.83 9.70 19.06
N LYS A 148 12.78 9.01 20.20
CA LYS A 148 13.33 9.55 21.44
C LYS A 148 14.77 9.16 21.63
#